data_b65b46594b0240f279980e99fd98136b
#
_entry.id   b65b46594b0240f279980e99fd98136b
#
_cell.length_a   1.000
_cell.length_b   1.000
_cell.length_c   1.000
_cell.angle_alpha   90.00
_cell.angle_beta   90.00
_cell.angle_gamma   90.00
#
_symmetry.space_group_name_H-M   'P 1'
#
loop_
_entity.id
_entity.type
_entity.pdbx_description
1 polymer ?
#
loop_
_entity_poly.entity_id
_entity_poly.type
_entity_poly.pdbx_seq_one_letter_code
_entity_poly.pdbx_strand_id
1 'polypeptide(L)'
;SPLEALAQGLLPSHSLGPDYYPPALTGMRGSVDGTYEIAHALAREGRAFSLPAEQTETTYDLVVVGGGISGLAAAKFFRDRHGGDSKILVLDNHDDFGGHARRNELSVDGDTLIGYGGSQAIDTPSAYSPVASQLLRDLGIFVERFYDYHDQSFFEDRGMTRGIYFDEATFGTVSYTHLTLPTRRGV
;
A
#
# COMPACT_ATOMS: atom_id res chain seq x y z
N SER A 1 28.40 -10.39 4.50
CA SER A 1 27.31 -10.12 3.53
C SER A 1 26.12 -9.48 4.23
N PRO A 2 25.17 -8.85 3.53
CA PRO A 2 23.94 -8.33 4.15
C PRO A 2 23.17 -9.41 4.94
N LEU A 3 23.21 -10.65 4.49
CA LEU A 3 22.63 -11.80 5.21
C LEU A 3 23.40 -12.17 6.47
N GLU A 4 24.73 -12.06 6.46
CA GLU A 4 25.54 -12.25 7.66
C GLU A 4 25.31 -11.12 8.64
N ALA A 5 25.10 -9.90 8.17
CA ALA A 5 24.75 -8.75 8.99
C ALA A 5 23.34 -8.91 9.60
N LEU A 6 22.39 -9.50 8.85
CA LEU A 6 21.05 -9.85 9.33
C LEU A 6 21.12 -10.96 10.38
N ALA A 7 21.88 -12.02 10.11
CA ALA A 7 22.08 -13.15 11.01
C ALA A 7 22.86 -12.75 12.30
N GLN A 8 23.67 -11.69 12.22
CA GLN A 8 24.43 -11.16 13.34
C GLN A 8 23.70 -10.03 14.10
N GLY A 9 22.46 -9.70 13.73
CA GLY A 9 21.73 -8.59 14.34
C GLY A 9 22.35 -7.20 14.08
N LEU A 10 23.22 -7.10 13.07
CA LEU A 10 23.96 -5.89 12.73
C LEU A 10 23.22 -4.99 11.72
N LEU A 11 22.17 -5.47 11.10
CA LEU A 11 21.18 -4.53 10.57
C LEU A 11 20.47 -3.94 11.77
N PRO A 12 20.26 -2.62 11.82
CA PRO A 12 19.44 -2.07 12.83
C PRO A 12 18.12 -2.84 12.77
N SER A 13 17.90 -3.76 13.70
CA SER A 13 16.55 -4.00 14.14
C SER A 13 16.13 -2.59 14.48
N HIS A 14 15.38 -1.94 13.62
CA HIS A 14 14.63 -0.80 14.04
C HIS A 14 13.84 -1.36 15.20
N SER A 15 14.43 -1.21 16.38
CA SER A 15 13.78 -1.60 17.62
C SER A 15 12.48 -0.85 17.53
N LEU A 16 11.40 -1.60 17.32
CA LEU A 16 10.07 -1.05 17.34
C LEU A 16 9.84 -0.57 18.78
N GLY A 17 10.54 0.51 19.13
CA GLY A 17 10.33 1.21 20.38
C GLY A 17 8.89 1.71 20.42
N PRO A 18 8.37 2.01 21.61
CA PRO A 18 7.01 2.54 21.76
C PRO A 18 6.75 3.80 20.94
N ASP A 19 7.81 4.50 20.56
CA ASP A 19 7.75 5.75 19.77
C ASP A 19 7.93 5.53 18.25
N TYR A 20 8.09 4.27 17.81
CA TYR A 20 8.25 3.97 16.40
C TYR A 20 6.90 4.10 15.68
N TYR A 21 6.77 5.13 14.86
CA TYR A 21 5.57 5.44 14.11
C TYR A 21 5.89 5.65 12.63
N PRO A 22 5.95 4.57 11.83
CA PRO A 22 6.34 4.61 10.42
C PRO A 22 5.59 5.62 9.55
N PRO A 23 4.26 5.85 9.72
CA PRO A 23 3.53 6.82 8.90
C PRO A 23 4.10 8.24 8.94
N ALA A 24 4.75 8.65 10.03
CA ALA A 24 5.39 9.96 10.17
C ALA A 24 6.79 10.03 9.55
N LEU A 25 7.36 8.91 9.14
CA LEU A 25 8.65 8.83 8.45
C LEU A 25 8.48 9.24 7.00
N THR A 26 8.85 10.45 6.66
CA THR A 26 8.72 11.01 5.31
C THR A 26 9.92 10.70 4.43
N GLY A 27 9.77 10.91 3.11
CA GLY A 27 10.81 10.73 2.12
C GLY A 27 10.61 9.51 1.21
N MET A 28 11.67 9.12 0.52
CA MET A 28 11.65 8.00 -0.45
C MET A 28 11.74 6.65 0.25
N ARG A 29 10.67 6.26 0.92
CA ARG A 29 10.58 5.05 1.73
C ARG A 29 10.40 3.84 0.85
N GLY A 30 10.86 3.31 0.11
CA GLY A 30 10.68 2.11 -0.71
C GLY A 30 11.96 1.74 -1.47
N SER A 31 12.95 2.62 -1.38
CA SER A 31 14.24 2.47 -2.04
C SER A 31 15.40 2.75 -1.09
N VAL A 32 15.21 2.38 0.17
CA VAL A 32 16.26 2.45 1.19
C VAL A 32 17.08 1.17 1.19
N ASP A 33 18.30 1.25 1.71
CA ASP A 33 19.20 0.10 1.85
C ASP A 33 18.50 -1.02 2.65
N GLY A 34 18.60 -2.25 2.16
CA GLY A 34 17.97 -3.44 2.73
C GLY A 34 16.65 -3.84 2.08
N THR A 35 16.02 -2.96 1.27
CA THR A 35 14.70 -3.26 0.69
C THR A 35 14.74 -4.02 -0.63
N TYR A 36 15.83 -3.95 -1.39
CA TYR A 36 15.90 -4.57 -2.72
C TYR A 36 17.17 -5.36 -2.99
N GLU A 37 18.24 -5.21 -2.22
CA GLU A 37 19.56 -5.77 -2.52
C GLU A 37 19.51 -7.30 -2.58
N ILE A 38 18.80 -7.94 -1.65
CA ILE A 38 18.70 -9.41 -1.62
C ILE A 38 17.89 -9.90 -2.81
N ALA A 39 16.79 -9.23 -3.14
CA ALA A 39 15.98 -9.57 -4.30
C ALA A 39 16.77 -9.40 -5.61
N HIS A 40 17.59 -8.34 -5.73
CA HIS A 40 18.45 -8.12 -6.88
C HIS A 40 19.56 -9.15 -6.96
N ALA A 41 20.23 -9.46 -5.84
CA ALA A 41 21.27 -10.46 -5.80
C ALA A 41 20.74 -11.84 -6.24
N LEU A 42 19.55 -12.23 -5.78
CA LEU A 42 18.92 -13.46 -6.19
C LEU A 42 18.46 -13.44 -7.65
N ALA A 43 17.66 -12.42 -8.04
CA ALA A 43 16.95 -12.43 -9.31
C ALA A 43 17.77 -11.93 -10.51
N ARG A 44 18.73 -11.02 -10.27
CA ARG A 44 19.54 -10.40 -11.34
C ARG A 44 20.96 -10.96 -11.41
N GLU A 45 21.55 -11.25 -10.25
CA GLU A 45 22.94 -11.71 -10.17
C GLU A 45 23.03 -13.24 -10.08
N GLY A 46 21.92 -13.94 -9.92
CA GLY A 46 21.87 -15.41 -9.79
C GLY A 46 22.53 -15.93 -8.51
N ARG A 47 22.63 -15.08 -7.48
CA ARG A 47 23.30 -15.43 -6.23
C ARG A 47 22.51 -16.48 -5.46
N ALA A 48 23.15 -17.58 -5.09
CA ALA A 48 22.57 -18.58 -4.20
C ALA A 48 22.78 -18.17 -2.73
N PHE A 49 21.76 -18.40 -1.93
CA PHE A 49 21.79 -18.20 -0.48
C PHE A 49 21.63 -19.53 0.22
N SER A 50 22.47 -19.80 1.21
CA SER A 50 22.30 -20.95 2.09
C SER A 50 21.16 -20.70 3.07
N LEU A 51 20.38 -21.75 3.34
CA LEU A 51 19.41 -21.67 4.43
C LEU A 51 20.16 -21.50 5.76
N PRO A 52 19.68 -20.62 6.66
CA PRO A 52 20.28 -20.51 7.99
C PRO A 52 20.13 -21.83 8.77
N ALA A 53 21.14 -22.18 9.55
CA ALA A 53 21.09 -23.36 10.39
C ALA A 53 20.17 -23.18 11.62
N GLU A 54 19.98 -21.93 12.01
CA GLU A 54 19.13 -21.58 13.16
C GLU A 54 17.66 -21.55 12.74
N GLN A 55 16.82 -22.10 13.61
CA GLN A 55 15.36 -22.06 13.48
C GLN A 55 14.80 -21.18 14.59
N THR A 56 13.66 -20.56 14.32
CA THR A 56 12.93 -19.83 15.36
C THR A 56 12.40 -20.81 16.40
N GLU A 57 12.44 -20.45 17.67
CA GLU A 57 11.85 -21.26 18.76
C GLU A 57 10.31 -21.30 18.67
N THR A 58 9.72 -20.28 18.04
CA THR A 58 8.28 -20.15 17.92
C THR A 58 7.78 -20.84 16.65
N THR A 59 6.82 -21.74 16.82
CA THR A 59 6.05 -22.31 15.70
C THR A 59 4.87 -21.43 15.36
N TYR A 60 4.68 -21.14 14.08
CA TYR A 60 3.58 -20.34 13.57
C TYR A 60 2.59 -21.20 12.79
N ASP A 61 1.30 -20.91 12.93
CA ASP A 61 0.24 -21.56 12.16
C ASP A 61 0.18 -21.07 10.72
N LEU A 62 0.61 -19.81 10.50
CA LEU A 62 0.71 -19.20 9.18
C LEU A 62 1.92 -18.26 9.11
N VAL A 63 2.64 -18.32 8.01
CA VAL A 63 3.66 -17.33 7.64
C VAL A 63 3.20 -16.64 6.37
N VAL A 64 3.07 -15.31 6.43
CA VAL A 64 2.71 -14.45 5.31
C VAL A 64 3.95 -13.68 4.86
N VAL A 65 4.29 -13.75 3.61
CA VAL A 65 5.39 -12.97 3.02
C VAL A 65 4.81 -11.79 2.26
N GLY A 66 5.07 -10.59 2.77
CA GLY A 66 4.55 -9.32 2.29
C GLY A 66 3.43 -8.76 3.16
N GLY A 67 3.67 -7.59 3.77
CA GLY A 67 2.73 -6.85 4.62
C GLY A 67 1.81 -5.89 3.85
N GLY A 68 1.60 -6.09 2.56
CA GLY A 68 0.64 -5.34 1.76
C GLY A 68 -0.81 -5.78 1.99
N ILE A 69 -1.75 -5.16 1.28
CA ILE A 69 -3.20 -5.44 1.43
C ILE A 69 -3.50 -6.93 1.32
N SER A 70 -2.95 -7.62 0.32
CA SER A 70 -3.19 -9.06 0.10
C SER A 70 -2.69 -9.92 1.25
N GLY A 71 -1.47 -9.64 1.75
CA GLY A 71 -0.89 -10.39 2.87
C GLY A 71 -1.66 -10.16 4.16
N LEU A 72 -2.00 -8.93 4.47
CA LEU A 72 -2.80 -8.60 5.66
C LEU A 72 -4.22 -9.18 5.59
N ALA A 73 -4.85 -9.15 4.41
CA ALA A 73 -6.13 -9.79 4.18
C ALA A 73 -6.05 -11.32 4.37
N ALA A 74 -5.00 -11.96 3.86
CA ALA A 74 -4.76 -13.40 4.05
C ALA A 74 -4.62 -13.73 5.55
N ALA A 75 -3.86 -12.95 6.30
CA ALA A 75 -3.71 -13.12 7.75
C ALA A 75 -5.06 -12.97 8.48
N LYS A 76 -5.85 -11.94 8.12
CA LYS A 76 -7.19 -11.72 8.68
C LYS A 76 -8.10 -12.92 8.40
N PHE A 77 -8.24 -13.33 7.16
CA PHE A 77 -9.12 -14.43 6.77
C PHE A 77 -8.69 -15.76 7.39
N PHE A 78 -7.39 -15.98 7.54
CA PHE A 78 -6.90 -17.16 8.26
C PHE A 78 -7.35 -17.14 9.71
N ARG A 79 -7.17 -16.01 10.40
CA ARG A 79 -7.58 -15.83 11.79
C ARG A 79 -9.10 -15.98 11.97
N ASP A 80 -9.88 -15.40 11.09
CA ASP A 80 -11.33 -15.51 11.10
C ASP A 80 -11.79 -16.96 10.98
N ARG A 81 -11.05 -17.76 10.20
CA ARG A 81 -11.39 -19.18 9.96
C ARG A 81 -10.89 -20.13 11.04
N HIS A 82 -9.71 -19.85 11.62
CA HIS A 82 -9.00 -20.77 12.51
C HIS A 82 -9.03 -20.33 13.98
N GLY A 83 -9.50 -19.13 14.26
CA GLY A 83 -9.62 -18.58 15.61
C GLY A 83 -8.59 -17.52 15.96
N GLY A 84 -8.93 -16.72 16.98
CA GLY A 84 -8.12 -15.58 17.42
C GLY A 84 -6.75 -15.94 17.99
N ASP A 85 -6.58 -17.17 18.47
CA ASP A 85 -5.34 -17.67 19.08
C ASP A 85 -4.30 -18.11 18.04
N SER A 86 -4.65 -18.08 16.75
CA SER A 86 -3.74 -18.45 15.66
C SER A 86 -2.49 -17.57 15.67
N LYS A 87 -1.33 -18.21 15.69
CA LYS A 87 -0.02 -17.55 15.64
C LYS A 87 0.34 -17.26 14.19
N ILE A 88 0.29 -16.00 13.81
CA ILE A 88 0.56 -15.56 12.44
C ILE A 88 1.80 -14.69 12.43
N LEU A 89 2.76 -15.03 11.57
CA LEU A 89 3.94 -14.21 11.29
C LEU A 89 3.76 -13.53 9.94
N VAL A 90 3.86 -12.21 9.92
CA VAL A 90 3.92 -11.43 8.68
C VAL A 90 5.33 -10.89 8.50
N LEU A 91 5.96 -11.24 7.39
CA LEU A 91 7.31 -10.81 7.04
C LEU A 91 7.23 -9.77 5.93
N ASP A 92 7.91 -8.66 6.13
CA ASP A 92 8.10 -7.64 5.09
C ASP A 92 9.56 -7.16 5.12
N ASN A 93 10.09 -6.75 3.98
CA ASN A 93 11.44 -6.19 3.89
C ASN A 93 11.44 -4.65 3.93
N HIS A 94 10.28 -4.04 4.11
CA HIS A 94 10.13 -2.61 4.32
C HIS A 94 9.99 -2.29 5.82
N ASP A 95 10.18 -1.04 6.14
CA ASP A 95 10.11 -0.51 7.50
C ASP A 95 8.67 -0.29 8.01
N ASP A 96 7.67 -0.62 7.18
CA ASP A 96 6.25 -0.40 7.45
C ASP A 96 5.39 -1.42 6.71
N PHE A 97 4.18 -1.66 7.21
CA PHE A 97 3.16 -2.45 6.54
C PHE A 97 2.30 -1.58 5.60
N GLY A 98 1.43 -2.23 4.84
CA GLY A 98 0.51 -1.59 3.89
C GLY A 98 0.99 -1.69 2.45
N GLY A 99 2.26 -1.93 2.20
CA GLY A 99 2.81 -2.05 0.86
C GLY A 99 2.53 -0.79 0.04
N HIS A 100 1.87 -0.95 -1.11
CA HIS A 100 1.51 0.16 -1.98
C HIS A 100 0.51 1.15 -1.36
N ALA A 101 -0.30 0.68 -0.42
CA ALA A 101 -1.35 1.46 0.25
C ALA A 101 -0.95 2.00 1.63
N ARG A 102 0.34 2.00 1.95
CA ARG A 102 0.81 2.53 3.24
C ARG A 102 0.40 3.98 3.44
N ARG A 103 0.13 4.34 4.69
CA ARG A 103 -0.21 5.70 5.11
C ARG A 103 1.06 6.54 5.22
N ASN A 104 1.00 7.79 4.76
CA ASN A 104 2.01 8.80 4.99
C ASN A 104 1.39 9.97 5.75
N GLU A 105 2.08 10.48 6.76
CA GLU A 105 1.68 11.65 7.52
C GLU A 105 2.76 12.72 7.40
N LEU A 106 2.33 13.92 7.07
CA LEU A 106 3.18 15.09 6.90
C LEU A 106 2.73 16.14 7.89
N SER A 107 3.64 16.74 8.62
CA SER A 107 3.33 17.86 9.52
C SER A 107 3.67 19.18 8.83
N VAL A 108 2.68 20.06 8.73
CA VAL A 108 2.82 21.41 8.16
C VAL A 108 2.17 22.39 9.11
N ASP A 109 2.94 23.31 9.65
CA ASP A 109 2.49 24.36 10.58
C ASP A 109 1.69 23.85 11.80
N GLY A 110 2.00 22.60 12.25
CA GLY A 110 1.33 21.94 13.35
C GLY A 110 0.10 21.11 12.98
N ASP A 111 -0.34 21.16 11.74
CA ASP A 111 -1.41 20.33 11.21
C ASP A 111 -0.85 19.04 10.60
N THR A 112 -1.59 17.94 10.77
CA THR A 112 -1.25 16.66 10.14
C THR A 112 -2.00 16.51 8.82
N LEU A 113 -1.24 16.48 7.74
CA LEU A 113 -1.74 16.16 6.41
C LEU A 113 -1.51 14.68 6.11
N ILE A 114 -2.55 14.03 5.60
CA ILE A 114 -2.47 12.62 5.21
C ILE A 114 -2.18 12.55 3.71
N GLY A 115 -1.02 11.99 3.38
CA GLY A 115 -0.65 11.63 2.02
C GLY A 115 -0.92 10.15 1.76
N TYR A 116 -1.38 9.83 0.59
CA TYR A 116 -1.46 8.44 0.15
C TYR A 116 -0.11 7.93 -0.33
N GLY A 117 0.07 6.60 -0.31
CA GLY A 117 1.22 5.92 -0.90
C GLY A 117 1.07 5.78 -2.43
N GLY A 118 1.21 4.58 -2.96
CA GLY A 118 0.93 4.32 -4.38
C GLY A 118 -0.56 4.11 -4.68
N SER A 119 -1.36 3.72 -3.69
CA SER A 119 -2.81 3.58 -3.83
C SER A 119 -3.52 4.87 -3.46
N GLN A 120 -4.26 5.42 -4.41
CA GLN A 120 -4.97 6.69 -4.24
C GLN A 120 -6.46 6.50 -3.94
N ALA A 121 -7.08 5.47 -4.48
CA ALA A 121 -8.53 5.31 -4.45
C ALA A 121 -8.97 3.86 -4.26
N ILE A 122 -10.16 3.69 -3.71
CA ILE A 122 -10.93 2.45 -3.81
C ILE A 122 -11.76 2.60 -5.09
N ASP A 123 -11.23 2.04 -6.19
CA ASP A 123 -11.84 2.22 -7.50
C ASP A 123 -12.97 1.24 -7.75
N THR A 124 -14.08 1.73 -8.26
CA THR A 124 -15.26 0.96 -8.69
C THR A 124 -15.69 -0.12 -7.68
N PRO A 125 -15.93 0.24 -6.40
CA PRO A 125 -16.23 -0.76 -5.35
C PRO A 125 -17.49 -1.57 -5.61
N SER A 126 -18.39 -1.10 -6.48
CA SER A 126 -19.58 -1.83 -6.92
C SER A 126 -19.26 -3.09 -7.74
N ALA A 127 -18.06 -3.16 -8.33
CA ALA A 127 -17.59 -4.32 -9.09
C ALA A 127 -16.77 -5.31 -8.24
N TYR A 128 -16.61 -5.06 -6.96
CA TYR A 128 -15.84 -5.93 -6.08
C TYR A 128 -16.54 -7.26 -5.84
N SER A 129 -15.74 -8.31 -5.68
CA SER A 129 -16.26 -9.60 -5.26
C SER A 129 -16.92 -9.51 -3.88
N PRO A 130 -17.85 -10.41 -3.53
CA PRO A 130 -18.47 -10.45 -2.20
C PRO A 130 -17.43 -10.48 -1.07
N VAL A 131 -16.32 -11.19 -1.26
CA VAL A 131 -15.23 -11.30 -0.28
C VAL A 131 -14.53 -9.96 -0.09
N ALA A 132 -14.19 -9.26 -1.16
CA ALA A 132 -13.54 -7.95 -1.09
C ALA A 132 -14.47 -6.89 -0.49
N SER A 133 -15.75 -6.91 -0.88
CA SER A 133 -16.77 -6.01 -0.30
C SER A 133 -16.99 -6.29 1.18
N GLN A 134 -16.95 -7.56 1.60
CA GLN A 134 -17.06 -7.91 3.02
C GLN A 134 -15.83 -7.43 3.80
N LEU A 135 -14.62 -7.56 3.23
CA LEU A 135 -13.40 -7.06 3.86
C LEU A 135 -13.49 -5.56 4.14
N LEU A 136 -13.99 -4.76 3.20
CA LEU A 136 -14.17 -3.32 3.41
C LEU A 136 -15.12 -3.06 4.60
N ARG A 137 -16.25 -3.76 4.65
CA ARG A 137 -17.19 -3.62 5.77
C ARG A 137 -16.59 -4.03 7.11
N ASP A 138 -15.84 -5.12 7.15
CA ASP A 138 -15.16 -5.61 8.36
C ASP A 138 -14.15 -4.60 8.89
N LEU A 139 -13.54 -3.82 7.99
CA LEU A 139 -12.61 -2.75 8.31
C LEU A 139 -13.32 -1.41 8.64
N GLY A 140 -14.65 -1.38 8.64
CA GLY A 140 -15.44 -0.18 8.88
C GLY A 140 -15.43 0.82 7.73
N ILE A 141 -15.07 0.37 6.52
CA ILE A 141 -15.05 1.20 5.31
C ILE A 141 -16.40 1.06 4.62
N PHE A 142 -17.22 2.07 4.75
CA PHE A 142 -18.53 2.17 4.11
C PHE A 142 -18.40 3.09 2.90
N VAL A 143 -18.42 2.50 1.71
CA VAL A 143 -18.14 3.22 0.45
C VAL A 143 -19.15 4.32 0.16
N GLU A 144 -20.36 4.19 0.68
CA GLU A 144 -21.44 5.18 0.55
C GLU A 144 -21.06 6.52 1.17
N ARG A 145 -20.28 6.51 2.26
CA ARG A 145 -19.83 7.70 2.96
C ARG A 145 -18.87 8.56 2.13
N PHE A 146 -18.22 8.00 1.11
CA PHE A 146 -17.38 8.80 0.22
C PHE A 146 -18.15 9.87 -0.55
N TYR A 147 -19.42 9.62 -0.83
CA TYR A 147 -20.30 10.62 -1.46
C TYR A 147 -20.58 11.80 -0.55
N ASP A 148 -20.58 11.61 0.77
CA ASP A 148 -20.79 12.68 1.76
C ASP A 148 -19.54 13.54 1.93
N TYR A 149 -18.35 12.97 1.76
CA TYR A 149 -17.08 13.66 1.97
C TYR A 149 -16.49 14.23 0.67
N HIS A 150 -16.93 13.74 -0.47
CA HIS A 150 -16.44 14.20 -1.76
C HIS A 150 -17.26 15.37 -2.26
N ASP A 151 -16.59 16.50 -2.54
CA ASP A 151 -17.23 17.64 -3.19
C ASP A 151 -17.62 17.26 -4.62
N GLN A 152 -18.89 16.91 -4.81
CA GLN A 152 -19.42 16.43 -6.10
C GLN A 152 -19.42 17.53 -7.15
N SER A 153 -19.52 18.79 -6.75
CA SER A 153 -19.63 19.95 -7.63
C SER A 153 -18.29 20.69 -7.84
N PHE A 154 -17.20 20.20 -7.22
CA PHE A 154 -15.91 20.90 -7.22
C PHE A 154 -15.47 21.40 -8.61
N PHE A 155 -15.56 20.57 -9.61
CA PHE A 155 -15.17 20.93 -10.97
C PHE A 155 -16.20 21.81 -11.66
N GLU A 156 -17.49 21.49 -11.51
CA GLU A 156 -18.60 22.23 -12.10
C GLU A 156 -18.67 23.67 -11.58
N ASP A 157 -18.56 23.87 -10.27
CA ASP A 157 -18.58 25.19 -9.62
C ASP A 157 -17.43 26.09 -10.06
N ARG A 158 -16.37 25.50 -10.60
CA ARG A 158 -15.19 26.21 -11.14
C ARG A 158 -15.16 26.28 -12.66
N GLY A 159 -16.24 25.88 -13.32
CA GLY A 159 -16.32 25.83 -14.78
C GLY A 159 -15.27 24.89 -15.41
N MET A 160 -14.78 23.91 -14.64
CA MET A 160 -13.75 22.97 -15.10
C MET A 160 -14.40 21.72 -15.67
N THR A 161 -13.82 21.19 -16.74
CA THR A 161 -14.22 19.92 -17.36
C THR A 161 -13.00 19.04 -17.56
N ARG A 162 -13.24 17.75 -17.75
CA ARG A 162 -12.15 16.83 -18.14
C ARG A 162 -11.82 17.03 -19.61
N GLY A 163 -10.51 17.01 -19.90
CA GLY A 163 -10.02 17.11 -21.27
C GLY A 163 -8.66 16.43 -21.41
N ILE A 164 -8.27 16.20 -22.64
CA ILE A 164 -6.94 15.72 -23.00
C ILE A 164 -6.24 16.84 -23.78
N TYR A 165 -5.06 17.20 -23.33
CA TYR A 165 -4.19 18.14 -24.01
C TYR A 165 -3.17 17.37 -24.84
N PHE A 166 -3.05 17.70 -26.11
CA PHE A 166 -2.07 17.16 -27.04
C PHE A 166 -1.04 18.24 -27.31
N ASP A 167 0.18 18.02 -26.88
CA ASP A 167 1.28 18.96 -27.06
C ASP A 167 1.87 18.92 -28.47
N GLU A 168 2.39 20.05 -28.92
CA GLU A 168 2.96 20.19 -30.27
C GLU A 168 4.21 19.34 -30.49
N ALA A 169 5.03 19.17 -29.45
CA ALA A 169 6.28 18.41 -29.57
C ALA A 169 6.03 16.93 -29.87
N THR A 170 4.95 16.38 -29.31
CA THR A 170 4.59 14.97 -29.48
C THR A 170 3.69 14.73 -30.70
N PHE A 171 2.75 15.63 -30.95
CA PHE A 171 1.66 15.42 -31.91
C PHE A 171 1.74 16.33 -33.16
N GLY A 172 2.74 17.23 -33.22
CA GLY A 172 2.95 18.15 -34.34
C GLY A 172 1.95 19.32 -34.39
N THR A 173 1.04 19.38 -33.44
CA THR A 173 0.04 20.47 -33.30
C THR A 173 -0.47 20.51 -31.86
N VAL A 174 -0.87 21.71 -31.42
CA VAL A 174 -1.59 21.86 -30.16
C VAL A 174 -3.06 21.56 -30.40
N SER A 175 -3.60 20.60 -29.68
CA SER A 175 -5.03 20.28 -29.70
C SER A 175 -5.54 20.00 -28.31
N TYR A 176 -6.81 20.29 -28.09
CA TYR A 176 -7.49 20.07 -26.82
C TYR A 176 -8.87 19.48 -27.07
N THR A 177 -9.14 18.33 -26.44
CA THR A 177 -10.46 17.71 -26.53
C THR A 177 -11.15 17.72 -25.19
N HIS A 178 -12.41 18.13 -25.17
CA HIS A 178 -13.28 17.96 -24.02
C HIS A 178 -13.87 16.55 -24.03
N LEU A 179 -13.66 15.80 -22.94
CA LEU A 179 -14.36 14.54 -22.74
C LEU A 179 -15.74 14.85 -22.15
N THR A 180 -16.74 14.90 -22.97
CA THR A 180 -18.12 14.86 -22.49
C THR A 180 -18.44 13.41 -22.12
N LEU A 181 -18.54 13.14 -20.81
CA LEU A 181 -19.11 11.86 -20.38
C LEU A 181 -20.57 11.82 -20.86
N PRO A 182 -21.02 10.68 -21.43
CA PRO A 182 -22.43 10.54 -21.73
C PRO A 182 -23.21 10.68 -20.43
N THR A 183 -24.03 11.72 -20.35
CA THR A 183 -25.01 11.86 -19.27
C THR A 183 -25.89 10.63 -19.33
N ARG A 184 -25.83 9.78 -18.30
CA ARG A 184 -26.83 8.73 -18.13
C ARG A 184 -28.18 9.44 -18.06
N ARG A 185 -28.93 9.41 -19.12
CA ARG A 185 -30.37 9.67 -19.05
C ARG A 185 -30.92 8.54 -18.21
N GLY A 186 -31.50 8.92 -17.07
CA GLY A 186 -32.18 7.96 -16.20
C GLY A 186 -33.23 7.20 -16.96
N VAL A 187 -33.33 5.93 -16.65
CA VAL A 187 -34.54 5.12 -16.78
C VAL A 187 -34.95 4.77 -15.37
#